data_ffeb89c9a70984c51dd72a1e23270e0b
#
_entry.id   ffeb89c9a70984c51dd72a1e23270e0b
#
_cell.length_a   1.000
_cell.length_b   1.000
_cell.length_c   1.000
_cell.angle_alpha   90.00
_cell.angle_beta   90.00
_cell.angle_gamma   90.00
#
_symmetry.space_group_name_H-M   'P 1'
#
loop_
_entity.id
_entity.type
_entity.pdbx_description
1 polymer ?
#
loop_
_entity_poly.entity_id
_entity_poly.type
_entity_poly.pdbx_seq_one_letter_code
_entity_poly.pdbx_strand_id
1 'polypeptide(L)'
;MKEITKKEFTGIFKEEFENFLRYKNALGYYKKIEGNLLYDYLALNRFLDSYKLEEIALTEEMTFAYVKTAEHLSQSTRHHRECNIRQFAKFLKSQGYENIYIQYDCTVKMPRDYIPYVFSDAEMKRIFSVIDSMESAYDRYDSRLFYQTLIRLLYCTGLRLGEALELKISDIDCQTAHCGRC
;
A
#
# COMPACT_ATOMS: atom_id res chain seq x y z
N MET A 1 21.57 11.43 18.59
CA MET A 1 20.67 10.26 18.68
C MET A 1 19.25 10.78 18.53
N LYS A 2 18.58 10.53 17.38
CA LYS A 2 17.15 10.85 17.24
C LYS A 2 16.40 9.78 18.02
N GLU A 3 15.65 10.20 19.05
CA GLU A 3 14.67 9.33 19.71
C GLU A 3 13.76 8.73 18.65
N ILE A 4 13.80 7.41 18.52
CA ILE A 4 12.83 6.64 17.76
C ILE A 4 11.56 6.71 18.61
N THR A 5 10.70 7.68 18.33
CA THR A 5 9.37 7.76 18.93
C THR A 5 8.69 6.42 18.67
N LYS A 6 8.42 5.68 19.75
CA LYS A 6 7.67 4.43 19.73
C LYS A 6 6.37 4.66 18.96
N LYS A 7 6.14 3.92 17.89
CA LYS A 7 4.94 3.99 17.06
C LYS A 7 3.83 3.19 17.75
N GLU A 8 3.24 3.75 18.78
CA GLU A 8 2.18 3.11 19.56
C GLU A 8 0.88 3.89 19.40
N PHE A 9 -0.23 3.17 19.39
CA PHE A 9 -1.55 3.77 19.50
C PHE A 9 -1.75 4.26 20.95
N THR A 10 -2.58 5.29 21.10
CA THR A 10 -2.85 5.95 22.38
C THR A 10 -4.36 6.15 22.58
N GLY A 11 -4.75 6.52 23.80
CA GLY A 11 -6.11 6.86 24.13
C GLY A 11 -7.09 5.70 24.14
N ILE A 12 -8.37 6.04 24.10
CA ILE A 12 -9.47 5.09 24.25
C ILE A 12 -9.56 4.07 23.11
N PHE A 13 -9.10 4.43 21.91
CA PHE A 13 -9.11 3.56 20.73
C PHE A 13 -7.88 2.65 20.59
N LYS A 14 -6.92 2.70 21.53
CA LYS A 14 -5.66 1.96 21.42
C LYS A 14 -5.90 0.48 21.16
N GLU A 15 -6.67 -0.18 22.00
CA GLU A 15 -6.94 -1.61 21.92
C GLU A 15 -7.66 -1.95 20.62
N GLU A 16 -8.58 -1.12 20.17
CA GLU A 16 -9.35 -1.32 18.95
C GLU A 16 -8.49 -1.21 17.69
N PHE A 17 -7.53 -0.27 17.65
CA PHE A 17 -6.58 -0.20 16.55
C PHE A 17 -5.65 -1.41 16.52
N GLU A 18 -5.17 -1.87 17.67
CA GLU A 18 -4.35 -3.07 17.76
C GLU A 18 -5.11 -4.33 17.29
N ASN A 19 -6.37 -4.48 17.72
CA ASN A 19 -7.26 -5.55 17.30
C ASN A 19 -7.54 -5.48 15.78
N PHE A 20 -7.79 -4.27 15.28
CA PHE A 20 -8.01 -4.05 13.85
C PHE A 20 -6.80 -4.42 13.01
N LEU A 21 -5.58 -4.06 13.44
CA LEU A 21 -4.36 -4.46 12.71
C LEU A 21 -4.13 -5.97 12.78
N ARG A 22 -4.42 -6.62 13.92
CA ARG A 22 -4.39 -8.10 14.00
C ARG A 22 -5.39 -8.74 13.03
N TYR A 23 -6.60 -8.21 12.95
CA TYR A 23 -7.61 -8.65 11.98
C TYR A 23 -7.11 -8.46 10.53
N LYS A 24 -6.54 -7.31 10.20
CA LYS A 24 -5.95 -7.06 8.87
C LYS A 24 -4.80 -8.03 8.56
N ASN A 25 -3.96 -8.33 9.55
CA ASN A 25 -2.88 -9.29 9.40
C ASN A 25 -3.40 -10.70 9.09
N ALA A 26 -4.43 -11.15 9.81
CA ALA A 26 -5.09 -12.43 9.57
C ALA A 26 -5.72 -12.53 8.15
N LEU A 27 -6.11 -11.40 7.56
CA LEU A 27 -6.58 -11.30 6.17
C LEU A 27 -5.44 -11.25 5.13
N GLY A 28 -4.18 -11.38 5.52
CA GLY A 28 -3.03 -11.40 4.62
C GLY A 28 -2.45 -10.02 4.26
N TYR A 29 -2.83 -8.95 4.98
CA TYR A 29 -2.32 -7.60 4.75
C TYR A 29 -1.00 -7.29 5.47
N TYR A 30 -0.28 -8.27 6.01
CA TYR A 30 0.89 -8.09 6.88
C TYR A 30 1.98 -7.17 6.29
N LYS A 31 2.32 -7.32 5.00
CA LYS A 31 3.33 -6.46 4.34
C LYS A 31 2.92 -4.99 4.25
N LYS A 32 1.61 -4.71 4.15
CA LYS A 32 1.09 -3.34 4.13
C LYS A 32 1.05 -2.73 5.53
N ILE A 33 0.90 -3.56 6.57
CA ILE A 33 0.85 -3.11 7.97
C ILE A 33 2.22 -2.59 8.41
N GLU A 34 3.31 -3.25 8.03
CA GLU A 34 4.67 -2.79 8.35
C GLU A 34 5.07 -1.50 7.61
N GLY A 35 4.33 -1.14 6.57
CA GLY A 35 4.52 0.05 5.75
C GLY A 35 3.52 1.18 6.02
N ASN A 36 2.98 1.73 4.96
CA ASN A 36 2.13 2.93 5.00
C ASN A 36 0.84 2.76 5.81
N LEU A 37 0.28 1.55 5.87
CA LEU A 37 -1.00 1.30 6.55
C LEU A 37 -0.93 1.63 8.05
N LEU A 38 0.16 1.25 8.72
CA LEU A 38 0.37 1.59 10.14
C LEU A 38 0.38 3.11 10.36
N TYR A 39 1.09 3.85 9.50
CA TYR A 39 1.17 5.31 9.62
C TYR A 39 -0.18 5.99 9.42
N ASP A 40 -0.98 5.48 8.47
CA ASP A 40 -2.32 6.01 8.22
C ASP A 40 -3.22 5.83 9.45
N TYR A 41 -3.19 4.67 10.11
CA TYR A 41 -3.98 4.42 11.31
C TYR A 41 -3.42 5.11 12.55
N LEU A 42 -2.11 5.30 12.66
CA LEU A 42 -1.54 6.16 13.71
C LEU A 42 -1.96 7.63 13.55
N ALA A 43 -2.10 8.11 12.31
CA ALA A 43 -2.61 9.45 12.05
C ALA A 43 -4.11 9.57 12.41
N LEU A 44 -4.90 8.54 12.08
CA LEU A 44 -6.31 8.48 12.48
C LEU A 44 -6.48 8.42 14.00
N ASN A 45 -5.68 7.59 14.68
CA ASN A 45 -5.72 7.49 16.14
C ASN A 45 -5.42 8.85 16.80
N ARG A 46 -4.34 9.53 16.39
CA ARG A 46 -4.01 10.87 16.93
C ARG A 46 -5.12 11.88 16.69
N PHE A 47 -5.79 11.81 15.55
CA PHE A 47 -6.92 12.66 15.26
C PHE A 47 -8.10 12.36 16.21
N LEU A 48 -8.47 11.09 16.40
CA LEU A 48 -9.55 10.70 17.30
C LEU A 48 -9.24 11.01 18.77
N ASP A 49 -8.00 10.85 19.21
CA ASP A 49 -7.53 11.21 20.56
C ASP A 49 -7.74 12.70 20.88
N SER A 50 -7.70 13.56 19.87
CA SER A 50 -7.92 15.00 20.07
C SER A 50 -9.33 15.35 20.59
N TYR A 51 -10.30 14.47 20.39
CA TYR A 51 -11.69 14.65 20.86
C TYR A 51 -11.89 14.31 22.35
N LYS A 52 -10.91 13.63 23.00
CA LYS A 52 -10.96 13.25 24.42
C LYS A 52 -12.27 12.55 24.80
N LEU A 53 -12.67 11.58 24.01
CA LEU A 53 -13.90 10.82 24.22
C LEU A 53 -13.83 9.97 25.50
N GLU A 54 -14.94 9.83 26.20
CA GLU A 54 -15.08 8.94 27.36
C GLU A 54 -15.50 7.52 26.97
N GLU A 55 -16.15 7.38 25.82
CA GLU A 55 -16.57 6.10 25.25
C GLU A 55 -16.16 6.00 23.76
N ILE A 56 -16.12 4.77 23.24
CA ILE A 56 -15.82 4.53 21.83
C ILE A 56 -17.01 4.94 20.97
N ALA A 57 -16.89 6.07 20.33
CA ALA A 57 -17.87 6.62 19.40
C ALA A 57 -17.19 7.22 18.19
N LEU A 58 -17.81 7.10 17.03
CA LEU A 58 -17.36 7.73 15.79
C LEU A 58 -18.55 8.41 15.14
N THR A 59 -18.60 9.73 15.21
CA THR A 59 -19.70 10.51 14.65
C THR A 59 -19.47 10.83 13.16
N GLU A 60 -20.56 11.24 12.51
CA GLU A 60 -20.52 11.73 11.14
C GLU A 60 -19.58 12.94 11.02
N GLU A 61 -19.69 13.89 11.95
CA GLU A 61 -18.86 15.10 12.00
C GLU A 61 -17.36 14.76 12.11
N MET A 62 -17.00 13.82 12.99
CA MET A 62 -15.61 13.36 13.14
C MET A 62 -15.09 12.72 11.85
N THR A 63 -15.92 11.94 11.17
CA THR A 63 -15.54 11.30 9.91
C THR A 63 -15.24 12.34 8.84
N PHE A 64 -16.11 13.31 8.63
CA PHE A 64 -15.87 14.37 7.66
C PHE A 64 -14.71 15.29 8.06
N ALA A 65 -14.60 15.63 9.35
CA ALA A 65 -13.47 16.43 9.84
C ALA A 65 -12.14 15.75 9.57
N TYR A 66 -12.02 14.42 9.76
CA TYR A 66 -10.81 13.69 9.44
C TYR A 66 -10.45 13.75 7.95
N VAL A 67 -11.42 13.55 7.07
CA VAL A 67 -11.20 13.66 5.62
C VAL A 67 -10.78 15.08 5.24
N LYS A 68 -11.38 16.09 5.85
CA LYS A 68 -11.06 17.51 5.63
C LYS A 68 -9.63 17.87 6.03
N THR A 69 -9.04 17.23 7.03
CA THR A 69 -7.62 17.47 7.40
C THR A 69 -6.65 17.21 6.25
N ALA A 70 -7.06 16.49 5.22
CA ALA A 70 -6.27 16.20 4.02
C ALA A 70 -6.63 17.08 2.81
N GLU A 71 -7.38 18.16 2.99
CA GLU A 71 -7.89 18.98 1.89
C GLU A 71 -6.78 19.59 1.02
N HIS A 72 -5.61 19.86 1.66
CA HIS A 72 -4.40 20.33 1.00
C HIS A 72 -3.57 19.25 0.29
N LEU A 73 -3.96 17.97 0.43
CA LEU A 73 -3.28 16.82 -0.17
C LEU A 73 -3.94 16.40 -1.48
N SER A 74 -3.29 15.49 -2.20
CA SER A 74 -3.82 14.95 -3.44
C SER A 74 -5.19 14.29 -3.25
N GLN A 75 -6.01 14.31 -4.29
CA GLN A 75 -7.33 13.66 -4.30
C GLN A 75 -7.23 12.17 -3.96
N SER A 76 -6.19 11.50 -4.44
CA SER A 76 -5.92 10.09 -4.12
C SER A 76 -5.69 9.90 -2.61
N THR A 77 -4.89 10.75 -1.98
CA THR A 77 -4.63 10.69 -0.53
C THR A 77 -5.91 10.94 0.29
N ARG A 78 -6.73 11.89 -0.13
CA ARG A 78 -8.04 12.17 0.49
C ARG A 78 -8.96 10.96 0.40
N HIS A 79 -9.05 10.36 -0.78
CA HIS A 79 -9.81 9.12 -1.00
C HIS A 79 -9.32 7.98 -0.10
N HIS A 80 -7.99 7.78 0.03
CA HIS A 80 -7.43 6.76 0.92
C HIS A 80 -7.79 7.01 2.39
N ARG A 81 -7.74 8.26 2.87
CA ARG A 81 -8.16 8.58 4.24
C ARG A 81 -9.62 8.23 4.49
N GLU A 82 -10.50 8.56 3.55
CA GLU A 82 -11.92 8.22 3.63
C GLU A 82 -12.14 6.71 3.65
N CYS A 83 -11.40 5.97 2.83
CA CYS A 83 -11.43 4.51 2.84
C CYS A 83 -10.93 3.91 4.17
N ASN A 84 -9.88 4.48 4.75
CA ASN A 84 -9.28 3.97 5.99
C ASN A 84 -10.22 4.16 7.17
N ILE A 85 -10.79 5.36 7.38
CA ILE A 85 -11.74 5.60 8.47
C ILE A 85 -13.00 4.74 8.31
N ARG A 86 -13.51 4.58 7.09
CA ARG A 86 -14.66 3.71 6.82
C ARG A 86 -14.38 2.24 7.14
N GLN A 87 -13.19 1.73 6.81
CA GLN A 87 -12.82 0.34 7.12
C GLN A 87 -12.72 0.14 8.64
N PHE A 88 -12.16 1.10 9.36
CA PHE A 88 -12.10 1.07 10.81
C PHE A 88 -13.50 1.16 11.44
N ALA A 89 -14.37 2.06 10.96
CA ALA A 89 -15.75 2.15 11.39
C ALA A 89 -16.53 0.83 11.21
N LYS A 90 -16.38 0.18 10.06
CA LYS A 90 -16.98 -1.14 9.81
C LYS A 90 -16.47 -2.20 10.77
N PHE A 91 -15.18 -2.18 11.10
CA PHE A 91 -14.60 -3.08 12.08
C PHE A 91 -15.20 -2.81 13.48
N LEU A 92 -15.23 -1.58 13.96
CA LEU A 92 -15.83 -1.24 15.24
C LEU A 92 -17.29 -1.69 15.32
N LYS A 93 -18.06 -1.47 14.26
CA LYS A 93 -19.47 -1.92 14.20
C LYS A 93 -19.57 -3.45 14.28
N SER A 94 -18.65 -4.18 13.69
CA SER A 94 -18.59 -5.66 13.78
C SER A 94 -18.20 -6.17 15.17
N GLN A 95 -17.54 -5.32 15.99
CA GLN A 95 -17.21 -5.62 17.38
C GLN A 95 -18.38 -5.29 18.34
N GLY A 96 -19.50 -4.78 17.84
CA GLY A 96 -20.70 -4.52 18.63
C GLY A 96 -20.84 -3.07 19.13
N TYR A 97 -19.95 -2.15 18.77
CA TYR A 97 -20.10 -0.74 19.11
C TYR A 97 -21.29 -0.10 18.39
N GLU A 98 -22.22 0.48 19.14
CA GLU A 98 -23.47 1.03 18.58
C GLU A 98 -23.29 2.44 18.02
N ASN A 99 -22.51 3.29 18.71
CA ASN A 99 -22.31 4.71 18.38
C ASN A 99 -21.26 4.92 17.27
N ILE A 100 -21.37 4.17 16.17
CA ILE A 100 -20.41 4.22 15.06
C ILE A 100 -21.13 4.61 13.77
N TYR A 101 -20.79 5.79 13.25
CA TYR A 101 -21.20 6.22 11.92
C TYR A 101 -20.36 5.54 10.85
N ILE A 102 -21.01 4.99 9.84
CA ILE A 102 -20.35 4.39 8.66
C ILE A 102 -20.76 5.17 7.42
N GLN A 103 -19.81 5.84 6.83
CA GLN A 103 -19.98 6.45 5.53
C GLN A 103 -19.92 5.38 4.43
N TYR A 104 -21.05 5.06 3.81
CA TYR A 104 -21.12 4.02 2.78
C TYR A 104 -20.57 4.49 1.43
N ASP A 105 -20.86 5.71 1.03
CA ASP A 105 -20.42 6.28 -0.23
C ASP A 105 -19.16 7.13 -0.06
N CYS A 106 -18.22 7.02 -0.99
CA CYS A 106 -17.06 7.90 -1.02
C CYS A 106 -17.45 9.26 -1.58
N THR A 107 -17.22 10.32 -0.79
CA THR A 107 -17.37 11.70 -1.26
C THR A 107 -16.23 12.13 -2.17
N VAL A 108 -15.04 11.60 -1.90
CA VAL A 108 -13.84 11.85 -2.70
C VAL A 108 -13.66 10.71 -3.71
N LYS A 109 -13.92 10.99 -4.98
CA LYS A 109 -13.71 10.00 -6.05
C LYS A 109 -12.22 9.82 -6.33
N MET A 110 -11.82 8.58 -6.66
CA MET A 110 -10.46 8.33 -7.13
C MET A 110 -10.30 8.95 -8.53
N PRO A 111 -9.23 9.72 -8.79
CA PRO A 111 -8.97 10.19 -10.16
C PRO A 111 -8.71 9.00 -11.08
N ARG A 112 -9.29 9.06 -12.30
CA ARG A 112 -9.19 7.99 -13.32
C ARG A 112 -8.49 8.46 -14.60
N ASP A 113 -7.83 9.56 -14.53
CA ASP A 113 -7.23 10.31 -15.64
C ASP A 113 -5.82 9.83 -16.00
N TYR A 114 -5.28 8.88 -15.23
CA TYR A 114 -3.99 8.30 -15.56
C TYR A 114 -4.12 7.31 -16.72
N ILE A 115 -3.57 7.70 -17.87
CA ILE A 115 -3.39 6.82 -19.02
C ILE A 115 -1.95 6.32 -18.99
N PRO A 116 -1.72 5.02 -18.76
CA PRO A 116 -0.37 4.48 -18.75
C PRO A 116 0.27 4.62 -20.15
N TYR A 117 1.55 5.01 -20.16
CA TYR A 117 2.32 5.00 -21.40
C TYR A 117 2.62 3.56 -21.80
N VAL A 118 2.28 3.20 -23.02
CA VAL A 118 2.57 1.88 -23.60
C VAL A 118 3.78 2.04 -24.51
N PHE A 119 4.89 1.38 -24.15
CA PHE A 119 6.10 1.40 -24.96
C PHE A 119 5.88 0.66 -26.28
N SER A 120 6.34 1.28 -27.37
CA SER A 120 6.41 0.61 -28.69
C SER A 120 7.54 -0.44 -28.72
N ASP A 121 7.46 -1.37 -29.66
CA ASP A 121 8.50 -2.38 -29.86
C ASP A 121 9.89 -1.77 -30.10
N ALA A 122 9.95 -0.63 -30.80
CA ALA A 122 11.20 0.09 -31.05
C ALA A 122 11.80 0.66 -29.75
N GLU A 123 10.96 1.19 -28.85
CA GLU A 123 11.38 1.69 -27.54
C GLU A 123 11.82 0.55 -26.64
N MET A 124 11.09 -0.57 -26.61
CA MET A 124 11.48 -1.75 -25.85
C MET A 124 12.81 -2.33 -26.33
N LYS A 125 13.05 -2.38 -27.63
CA LYS A 125 14.36 -2.79 -28.19
C LYS A 125 15.49 -1.87 -27.74
N ARG A 126 15.26 -0.55 -27.69
CA ARG A 126 16.24 0.42 -27.15
C ARG A 126 16.51 0.20 -25.68
N ILE A 127 15.45 -0.01 -24.87
CA ILE A 127 15.59 -0.30 -23.44
C ILE A 127 16.45 -1.54 -23.23
N PHE A 128 16.18 -2.63 -23.94
CA PHE A 128 16.97 -3.86 -23.85
C PHE A 128 18.43 -3.63 -24.28
N SER A 129 18.66 -2.89 -25.38
CA SER A 129 20.01 -2.57 -25.84
C SER A 129 20.80 -1.78 -24.79
N VAL A 130 20.18 -0.80 -24.14
CA VAL A 130 20.83 -0.01 -23.08
C VAL A 130 21.17 -0.90 -21.88
N ILE A 131 20.23 -1.74 -21.43
CA ILE A 131 20.45 -2.63 -20.29
C ILE A 131 21.56 -3.65 -20.60
N ASP A 132 21.63 -4.15 -21.85
CA ASP A 132 22.67 -5.09 -22.27
C ASP A 132 24.06 -4.45 -22.38
N SER A 133 24.10 -3.14 -22.64
CA SER A 133 25.34 -2.36 -22.71
C SER A 133 25.80 -1.77 -21.38
N MET A 134 25.00 -1.92 -20.30
CA MET A 134 25.40 -1.43 -18.97
C MET A 134 26.69 -2.09 -18.52
N GLU A 135 27.68 -1.27 -18.14
CA GLU A 135 28.90 -1.75 -17.51
C GLU A 135 28.70 -1.82 -15.99
N SER A 136 29.12 -2.94 -15.39
CA SER A 136 29.08 -3.11 -13.93
C SER A 136 30.24 -2.33 -13.30
N ALA A 137 30.02 -1.04 -13.00
CA ALA A 137 31.12 -0.17 -12.61
C ALA A 137 31.59 -0.33 -11.16
N TYR A 138 30.80 -0.82 -10.19
CA TYR A 138 31.17 -0.81 -8.75
C TYR A 138 30.40 -1.79 -7.85
N ASP A 139 29.83 -2.88 -8.37
CA ASP A 139 28.95 -3.72 -7.56
C ASP A 139 29.58 -5.04 -7.14
N ARG A 140 29.51 -5.36 -5.84
CA ARG A 140 29.79 -6.71 -5.31
C ARG A 140 28.83 -7.78 -5.86
N TYR A 141 27.73 -7.34 -6.42
CA TYR A 141 26.69 -8.15 -7.07
C TYR A 141 26.61 -7.69 -8.53
N ASP A 142 26.63 -8.61 -9.48
CA ASP A 142 26.47 -8.26 -10.91
C ASP A 142 25.06 -7.68 -11.16
N SER A 143 24.89 -6.40 -10.83
CA SER A 143 23.63 -5.67 -10.98
C SER A 143 23.17 -5.67 -12.44
N ARG A 144 24.09 -5.77 -13.40
CA ARG A 144 23.79 -5.87 -14.82
C ARG A 144 22.97 -7.13 -15.11
N LEU A 145 23.42 -8.30 -14.69
CA LEU A 145 22.69 -9.56 -14.90
C LEU A 145 21.31 -9.53 -14.22
N PHE A 146 21.26 -8.94 -13.03
CA PHE A 146 20.00 -8.77 -12.31
C PHE A 146 19.00 -7.92 -13.11
N TYR A 147 19.41 -6.73 -13.59
CA TYR A 147 18.49 -5.85 -14.34
C TYR A 147 18.13 -6.45 -15.71
N GLN A 148 19.07 -7.08 -16.39
CA GLN A 148 18.79 -7.77 -17.66
C GLN A 148 17.72 -8.84 -17.48
N THR A 149 17.83 -9.66 -16.44
CA THR A 149 16.87 -10.72 -16.14
C THR A 149 15.52 -10.16 -15.69
N LEU A 150 15.54 -9.21 -14.74
CA LEU A 150 14.33 -8.64 -14.16
C LEU A 150 13.46 -7.93 -15.21
N ILE A 151 14.05 -7.07 -16.04
CA ILE A 151 13.28 -6.31 -17.03
C ILE A 151 12.68 -7.23 -18.09
N ARG A 152 13.44 -8.25 -18.53
CA ARG A 152 12.91 -9.26 -19.46
C ARG A 152 11.80 -10.08 -18.83
N LEU A 153 11.97 -10.49 -17.58
CA LEU A 153 10.94 -11.22 -16.84
C LEU A 153 9.66 -10.41 -16.76
N LEU A 154 9.73 -9.15 -16.32
CA LEU A 154 8.58 -8.26 -16.24
C LEU A 154 7.89 -8.07 -17.59
N TYR A 155 8.67 -7.87 -18.66
CA TYR A 155 8.13 -7.67 -20.01
C TYR A 155 7.44 -8.93 -20.55
N CYS A 156 8.05 -10.09 -20.38
CA CYS A 156 7.54 -11.35 -20.93
C CYS A 156 6.36 -11.92 -20.14
N THR A 157 6.31 -11.70 -18.83
CA THR A 157 5.31 -12.33 -17.96
C THR A 157 4.19 -11.40 -17.53
N GLY A 158 4.39 -10.08 -17.59
CA GLY A 158 3.44 -9.10 -17.05
C GLY A 158 3.33 -9.11 -15.52
N LEU A 159 4.25 -9.76 -14.81
CA LEU A 159 4.31 -9.74 -13.35
C LEU A 159 4.49 -8.32 -12.82
N ARG A 160 3.89 -8.02 -11.65
CA ARG A 160 4.22 -6.79 -10.94
C ARG A 160 5.65 -6.90 -10.38
N LEU A 161 6.33 -5.75 -10.26
CA LEU A 161 7.70 -5.70 -9.73
C LEU A 161 7.83 -6.46 -8.39
N GLY A 162 6.90 -6.26 -7.45
CA GLY A 162 6.90 -6.96 -6.18
C GLY A 162 6.76 -8.48 -6.31
N GLU A 163 5.91 -8.94 -7.22
CA GLU A 163 5.71 -10.37 -7.51
C GLU A 163 6.98 -10.98 -8.10
N ALA A 164 7.61 -10.29 -9.05
CA ALA A 164 8.86 -10.74 -9.65
C ALA A 164 10.03 -10.82 -8.65
N LEU A 165 10.12 -9.87 -7.72
CA LEU A 165 11.16 -9.84 -6.68
C LEU A 165 10.95 -10.91 -5.58
N GLU A 166 9.75 -11.45 -5.45
CA GLU A 166 9.41 -12.50 -4.49
C GLU A 166 9.52 -13.91 -5.06
N LEU A 167 9.76 -14.06 -6.37
CA LEU A 167 9.93 -15.37 -6.99
C LEU A 167 11.09 -16.15 -6.35
N LYS A 168 10.82 -17.40 -6.06
CA LYS A 168 11.81 -18.37 -5.60
C LYS A 168 12.19 -19.29 -6.76
N ILE A 169 13.35 -19.89 -6.69
CA ILE A 169 13.81 -20.89 -7.69
C ILE A 169 12.80 -22.04 -7.80
N SER A 170 12.14 -22.40 -6.70
CA SER A 170 11.08 -23.43 -6.66
C SER A 170 9.82 -23.07 -7.46
N ASP A 171 9.62 -21.79 -7.76
CA ASP A 171 8.45 -21.30 -8.47
C ASP A 171 8.67 -21.28 -10.00
N ILE A 172 9.88 -21.63 -10.43
CA ILE A 172 10.32 -21.61 -11.83
C ILE A 172 10.54 -23.04 -12.31
N ASP A 173 9.75 -23.49 -13.29
CA ASP A 173 10.00 -24.75 -13.97
C ASP A 173 10.84 -24.52 -15.23
N CYS A 174 12.13 -24.81 -15.13
CA CYS A 174 13.06 -24.68 -16.25
C CYS A 174 12.95 -25.84 -17.26
N GLN A 175 12.23 -26.93 -16.93
CA GLN A 175 12.16 -28.12 -17.80
C GLN A 175 11.01 -28.02 -18.81
N THR A 176 9.93 -27.36 -18.45
CA THR A 176 8.75 -27.15 -19.31
C THR A 176 8.76 -25.80 -20.03
N ALA A 177 9.75 -24.96 -19.78
CA ALA A 177 9.91 -23.70 -20.50
C ALA A 177 10.18 -23.96 -21.99
N HIS A 178 9.11 -24.17 -22.74
CA HIS A 178 9.15 -24.03 -24.19
C HIS A 178 9.46 -22.57 -24.49
N CYS A 179 10.71 -22.32 -24.86
CA CYS A 179 11.10 -21.06 -25.45
C CYS A 179 10.40 -20.96 -26.81
N GLY A 180 9.13 -20.58 -26.78
CA GLY A 180 8.42 -20.10 -27.96
C GLY A 180 9.17 -18.85 -28.39
N ARG A 181 9.76 -18.88 -29.56
CA ARG A 181 10.47 -17.75 -30.18
C ARG A 181 9.53 -16.53 -30.13
N CYS A 182 9.92 -15.52 -29.37
CA CYS A 182 9.46 -14.15 -29.59
C CYS A 182 10.24 -13.52 -30.71
#